data_95c906e123eaf117c9156a9408160f4a
#
_entry.id   95c906e123eaf117c9156a9408160f4a
#
_cell.length_a   1.000
_cell.length_b   1.000
_cell.length_c   1.000
_cell.angle_alpha   90.00
_cell.angle_beta   90.00
_cell.angle_gamma   90.00
#
_symmetry.space_group_name_H-M   'P 1'
#
loop_
_entity.id
_entity.type
_entity.pdbx_description
1 polymer ?
#
loop_
_entity_poly.entity_id
_entity_poly.type
_entity_poly.pdbx_seq_one_letter_code
_entity_poly.pdbx_strand_id
1 'polypeptide(L)'
;MKGDPFKNSFSRNIFYNKYAQGKSDTWPNLAKRLVDDVCGTMQGKLHPILSEDERDFLIESIIHFRFVPGGRYLYYAGRPLHFWNNCYLLKAEEDTREEWSNLVQRAMACLMSGGGIGVDYSILRPSGSALSRTGGLASGPIPLM
;
A
#
# COMPACT_ATOMS: atom_id res chain seq x y z
N MET A 1 21.47 25.79 -11.57
CA MET A 1 21.10 25.76 -10.14
C MET A 1 20.01 24.72 -9.98
N LYS A 2 20.32 23.60 -9.37
CA LYS A 2 19.30 22.57 -9.05
C LYS A 2 18.58 23.06 -7.78
N GLY A 3 17.58 23.92 -7.97
CA GLY A 3 16.78 24.44 -6.87
C GLY A 3 16.00 23.32 -6.22
N ASP A 4 15.71 23.48 -4.93
CA ASP A 4 14.81 22.63 -4.18
C ASP A 4 13.44 22.55 -4.92
N PRO A 5 12.95 21.36 -5.28
CA PRO A 5 11.72 21.22 -6.03
C PRO A 5 10.47 21.57 -5.20
N PHE A 6 10.60 21.67 -3.88
CA PHE A 6 9.47 21.90 -2.99
C PHE A 6 9.12 23.39 -2.88
N LYS A 7 7.90 23.74 -3.18
CA LYS A 7 7.40 25.13 -3.15
C LYS A 7 7.28 25.73 -1.75
N ASN A 8 7.28 24.89 -0.70
CA ASN A 8 7.09 25.34 0.68
C ASN A 8 7.84 24.43 1.67
N SER A 9 8.03 24.93 2.88
CA SER A 9 8.73 24.23 3.95
C SER A 9 7.98 22.97 4.44
N PHE A 10 6.67 22.96 4.36
CA PHE A 10 5.85 21.83 4.77
C PHE A 10 6.14 20.59 3.90
N SER A 11 6.07 20.74 2.58
CA SER A 11 6.38 19.65 1.63
C SER A 11 7.81 19.15 1.78
N ARG A 12 8.75 20.08 1.98
CA ARG A 12 10.16 19.75 2.24
C ARG A 12 10.31 18.92 3.51
N ASN A 13 9.68 19.33 4.59
CA ASN A 13 9.72 18.61 5.88
C ASN A 13 9.13 17.20 5.75
N ILE A 14 8.01 17.05 5.04
CA ILE A 14 7.42 15.73 4.77
C ILE A 14 8.42 14.84 4.01
N PHE A 15 9.05 15.37 2.96
CA PHE A 15 10.04 14.59 2.20
C PHE A 15 11.17 14.09 3.09
N TYR A 16 11.83 14.97 3.81
CA TYR A 16 12.99 14.60 4.63
C TYR A 16 12.63 13.74 5.84
N ASN A 17 11.49 13.94 6.46
CA ASN A 17 11.09 13.17 7.64
C ASN A 17 10.49 11.80 7.30
N LYS A 18 9.94 11.62 6.10
CA LYS A 18 9.19 10.42 5.76
C LYS A 18 9.80 9.61 4.62
N TYR A 19 10.25 10.26 3.56
CA TYR A 19 10.59 9.59 2.30
C TYR A 19 12.09 9.52 2.02
N ALA A 20 12.86 10.48 2.45
CA ALA A 20 14.30 10.53 2.24
C ALA A 20 15.02 9.35 2.91
N GLN A 21 16.05 8.84 2.23
CA GLN A 21 16.96 7.83 2.78
C GLN A 21 18.26 8.50 3.22
N GLY A 22 18.16 9.27 4.32
CA GLY A 22 19.27 10.03 4.87
C GLY A 22 19.28 11.51 4.48
N LYS A 23 20.18 12.26 5.12
CA LYS A 23 20.22 13.73 5.01
C LYS A 23 20.66 14.24 3.63
N SER A 24 21.39 13.43 2.87
CA SER A 24 21.89 13.77 1.54
C SER A 24 20.94 13.33 0.41
N ASP A 25 19.81 12.69 0.74
CA ASP A 25 18.86 12.26 -0.27
C ASP A 25 18.14 13.46 -0.91
N THR A 26 17.73 13.28 -2.16
CA THR A 26 17.06 14.34 -2.93
C THR A 26 15.81 13.77 -3.63
N TRP A 27 14.87 14.65 -3.97
CA TRP A 27 13.68 14.26 -4.72
C TRP A 27 14.00 13.58 -6.08
N PRO A 28 14.98 14.07 -6.87
CA PRO A 28 15.44 13.35 -8.06
C PRO A 28 16.01 11.95 -7.77
N ASN A 29 16.74 11.79 -6.67
CA ASN A 29 17.27 10.48 -6.29
C ASN A 29 16.14 9.52 -5.91
N LEU A 30 15.12 10.01 -5.21
CA LEU A 30 13.93 9.22 -4.91
C LEU A 30 13.20 8.83 -6.18
N ALA A 31 12.97 9.76 -7.12
CA ALA A 31 12.31 9.49 -8.38
C ALA A 31 13.02 8.37 -9.17
N LYS A 32 14.34 8.47 -9.30
CA LYS A 32 15.16 7.46 -9.96
C LYS A 32 15.05 6.10 -9.26
N ARG A 33 15.27 6.07 -7.96
CA ARG A 33 15.20 4.87 -7.13
C ARG A 33 13.85 4.19 -7.23
N LEU A 34 12.76 4.97 -7.25
CA LEU A 34 11.41 4.46 -7.37
C LEU A 34 11.16 3.78 -8.71
N VAL A 35 11.54 4.43 -9.81
CA VAL A 35 11.33 3.87 -11.15
C VAL A 35 12.21 2.63 -11.33
N ASP A 36 13.44 2.66 -10.87
CA ASP A 36 14.36 1.53 -10.93
C ASP A 36 13.86 0.32 -10.12
N ASP A 37 13.25 0.56 -8.96
CA ASP A 37 12.76 -0.47 -8.07
C ASP A 37 11.42 -1.09 -8.56
N VAL A 38 10.52 -0.27 -9.09
CA VAL A 38 9.17 -0.72 -9.50
C VAL A 38 9.14 -1.22 -10.95
N CYS A 39 9.79 -0.51 -11.86
CA CYS A 39 9.70 -0.75 -13.30
C CYS A 39 10.99 -1.26 -13.91
N GLY A 40 12.09 -1.12 -13.20
CA GLY A 40 13.39 -1.45 -13.74
C GLY A 40 13.87 -2.81 -13.34
N THR A 41 15.12 -2.86 -13.10
CA THR A 41 15.84 -4.03 -12.69
C THR A 41 15.55 -4.40 -11.24
N MET A 42 14.38 -4.95 -10.97
CA MET A 42 14.27 -5.79 -9.79
C MET A 42 15.30 -6.89 -9.93
N GLN A 43 16.22 -6.93 -8.97
CA GLN A 43 17.34 -7.88 -8.90
C GLN A 43 16.97 -9.24 -9.52
N GLY A 44 17.61 -9.58 -10.64
CA GLY A 44 17.45 -10.88 -11.28
C GLY A 44 16.33 -11.00 -12.32
N LYS A 45 15.58 -9.98 -12.68
CA LYS A 45 14.68 -10.03 -13.84
C LYS A 45 15.45 -9.69 -15.12
N LEU A 46 15.39 -10.63 -16.08
CA LEU A 46 16.12 -10.60 -17.33
C LEU A 46 15.69 -9.50 -18.32
N HIS A 47 14.55 -8.84 -18.08
CA HIS A 47 14.02 -7.81 -18.97
C HIS A 47 13.44 -6.64 -18.16
N PRO A 48 13.90 -5.41 -18.38
CA PRO A 48 13.25 -4.22 -17.87
C PRO A 48 11.83 -4.11 -18.46
N ILE A 49 10.88 -3.67 -17.64
CA ILE A 49 9.49 -3.47 -18.08
C ILE A 49 9.39 -2.27 -19.03
N LEU A 50 10.28 -1.29 -18.86
CA LEU A 50 10.34 -0.05 -19.64
C LEU A 50 11.60 0.00 -20.50
N SER A 51 11.50 0.60 -21.68
CA SER A 51 12.65 1.08 -22.43
C SER A 51 13.38 2.21 -21.69
N GLU A 52 14.60 2.54 -22.10
CA GLU A 52 15.36 3.64 -21.50
C GLU A 52 14.63 4.99 -21.65
N ASP A 53 14.03 5.27 -22.79
CA ASP A 53 13.29 6.50 -23.03
C ASP A 53 12.05 6.60 -22.16
N GLU A 54 11.29 5.52 -22.00
CA GLU A 54 10.11 5.47 -21.12
C GLU A 54 10.51 5.62 -19.65
N ARG A 55 11.60 5.02 -19.25
CA ARG A 55 12.16 5.13 -17.92
C ARG A 55 12.53 6.58 -17.60
N ASP A 56 13.28 7.22 -18.48
CA ASP A 56 13.71 8.60 -18.29
C ASP A 56 12.53 9.56 -18.33
N PHE A 57 11.56 9.35 -19.22
CA PHE A 57 10.31 10.12 -19.25
C PHE A 57 9.54 10.01 -17.92
N LEU A 58 9.45 8.82 -17.33
CA LEU A 58 8.76 8.60 -16.05
C LEU A 58 9.50 9.27 -14.89
N ILE A 59 10.84 9.15 -14.83
CA ILE A 59 11.67 9.83 -13.84
C ILE A 59 11.48 11.35 -13.93
N GLU A 60 11.58 11.93 -15.12
CA GLU A 60 11.39 13.37 -15.33
C GLU A 60 9.97 13.82 -14.97
N SER A 61 8.97 12.98 -15.22
CA SER A 61 7.59 13.24 -14.85
C SER A 61 7.39 13.32 -13.34
N ILE A 62 8.08 12.47 -12.58
CA ILE A 62 8.07 12.50 -11.11
C ILE A 62 8.86 13.71 -10.60
N ILE A 63 10.06 13.97 -11.13
CA ILE A 63 10.89 15.11 -10.73
C ILE A 63 10.13 16.42 -10.84
N HIS A 64 9.38 16.60 -11.92
CA HIS A 64 8.61 17.82 -12.21
C HIS A 64 7.19 17.81 -11.65
N PHE A 65 6.83 16.85 -10.79
CA PHE A 65 5.48 16.70 -10.21
C PHE A 65 4.34 16.60 -11.24
N ARG A 66 4.64 16.14 -12.45
CA ARG A 66 3.62 15.81 -13.46
C ARG A 66 2.89 14.51 -13.12
N PHE A 67 3.60 13.61 -12.43
CA PHE A 67 3.09 12.38 -11.86
C PHE A 67 3.68 12.18 -10.47
N VAL A 68 2.84 11.92 -9.46
CA VAL A 68 3.28 11.64 -8.09
C VAL A 68 2.68 10.31 -7.65
N PRO A 69 3.47 9.26 -7.50
CA PRO A 69 3.01 7.97 -7.01
C PRO A 69 2.47 8.02 -5.59
N GLY A 70 1.71 7.01 -5.21
CA GLY A 70 1.19 6.87 -3.85
C GLY A 70 2.29 6.84 -2.79
N GLY A 71 1.96 7.32 -1.59
CA GLY A 71 2.94 7.49 -0.51
C GLY A 71 3.74 6.25 -0.15
N ARG A 72 3.18 5.05 -0.32
CA ARG A 72 3.91 3.79 -0.07
C ARG A 72 4.96 3.50 -1.12
N TYR A 73 4.71 3.82 -2.38
CA TYR A 73 5.72 3.74 -3.43
C TYR A 73 6.91 4.65 -3.12
N LEU A 74 6.62 5.89 -2.72
CA LEU A 74 7.66 6.84 -2.32
C LEU A 74 8.45 6.37 -1.09
N TYR A 75 7.77 5.74 -0.13
CA TYR A 75 8.38 5.28 1.12
C TYR A 75 9.25 4.03 0.92
N TYR A 76 8.72 3.02 0.23
CA TYR A 76 9.37 1.72 0.11
C TYR A 76 10.41 1.64 -1.01
N ALA A 77 10.44 2.59 -1.94
CA ALA A 77 11.42 2.63 -3.03
C ALA A 77 12.86 2.44 -2.55
N GLY A 78 13.50 1.36 -2.99
CA GLY A 78 14.87 1.00 -2.64
C GLY A 78 15.06 0.52 -1.19
N ARG A 79 14.00 0.16 -0.48
CA ARG A 79 14.06 -0.48 0.84
C ARG A 79 13.94 -2.01 0.69
N PRO A 80 14.46 -2.79 1.64
CA PRO A 80 14.43 -4.25 1.53
C PRO A 80 13.04 -4.88 1.65
N LEU A 81 12.08 -4.21 2.29
CA LEU A 81 10.69 -4.65 2.41
C LEU A 81 9.78 -3.74 1.59
N HIS A 82 8.87 -4.35 0.86
CA HIS A 82 7.95 -3.66 -0.03
C HIS A 82 6.49 -3.97 0.31
N PHE A 83 5.75 -2.98 0.78
CA PHE A 83 4.31 -3.03 0.96
C PHE A 83 3.67 -1.94 0.10
N TRP A 84 3.46 -2.24 -1.19
CA TRP A 84 3.04 -1.26 -2.18
C TRP A 84 1.59 -0.80 -2.02
N ASN A 85 0.70 -1.67 -1.54
CA ASN A 85 -0.72 -1.36 -1.42
C ASN A 85 -1.00 -0.46 -0.21
N ASN A 86 -1.70 0.65 -0.44
CA ASN A 86 -2.17 1.53 0.64
C ASN A 86 -3.37 0.94 1.37
N CYS A 87 -4.27 0.25 0.64
CA CYS A 87 -5.50 -0.30 1.17
C CYS A 87 -5.75 -1.71 0.63
N TYR A 88 -6.48 -2.50 1.42
CA TYR A 88 -6.86 -3.86 1.10
C TYR A 88 -8.36 -4.02 1.26
N LEU A 89 -9.01 -4.68 0.29
CA LEU A 89 -10.37 -5.15 0.44
C LEU A 89 -10.33 -6.62 0.86
N LEU A 90 -10.95 -6.91 1.97
CA LEU A 90 -11.04 -8.25 2.55
C LEU A 90 -12.48 -8.75 2.45
N LYS A 91 -12.62 -10.02 2.24
CA LYS A 91 -13.93 -10.69 2.17
C LYS A 91 -13.82 -12.05 2.83
N ALA A 92 -14.85 -12.45 3.55
CA ALA A 92 -15.06 -13.83 3.96
C ALA A 92 -15.66 -14.61 2.79
N GLU A 93 -15.20 -15.83 2.57
CA GLU A 93 -15.72 -16.72 1.52
C GLU A 93 -16.89 -17.56 2.03
N GLU A 94 -16.96 -17.78 3.35
CA GLU A 94 -18.00 -18.57 4.01
C GLU A 94 -18.50 -17.90 5.28
N ASP A 95 -19.77 -18.14 5.62
CA ASP A 95 -20.35 -17.72 6.90
C ASP A 95 -20.10 -18.77 7.99
N THR A 96 -18.81 -18.97 8.34
CA THR A 96 -18.34 -19.87 9.37
C THR A 96 -17.49 -19.12 10.41
N ARG A 97 -17.41 -19.65 11.64
CA ARG A 97 -16.56 -19.04 12.68
C ARG A 97 -15.07 -19.14 12.33
N GLU A 98 -14.70 -20.21 11.68
CA GLU A 98 -13.35 -20.49 11.22
C GLU A 98 -12.91 -19.43 10.19
N GLU A 99 -13.75 -19.17 9.19
CA GLU A 99 -13.44 -18.15 8.19
C GLU A 99 -13.44 -16.73 8.77
N TRP A 100 -14.30 -16.44 9.74
CA TRP A 100 -14.24 -15.17 10.45
C TRP A 100 -12.95 -14.96 11.23
N SER A 101 -12.44 -16.01 11.88
CA SER A 101 -11.13 -15.96 12.54
C SER A 101 -10.01 -15.71 11.54
N ASN A 102 -10.05 -16.36 10.38
CA ASN A 102 -9.10 -16.15 9.30
C ASN A 102 -9.17 -14.70 8.76
N LEU A 103 -10.38 -14.16 8.62
CA LEU A 103 -10.58 -12.78 8.17
C LEU A 103 -9.97 -11.77 9.15
N VAL A 104 -10.17 -11.97 10.46
CA VAL A 104 -9.55 -11.13 11.49
C VAL A 104 -8.03 -11.22 11.42
N GLN A 105 -7.47 -12.41 11.27
CA GLN A 105 -6.03 -12.58 11.13
C GLN A 105 -5.48 -11.84 9.89
N ARG A 106 -6.15 -11.96 8.75
CA ARG A 106 -5.78 -11.24 7.51
C ARG A 106 -5.88 -9.72 7.71
N ALA A 107 -6.95 -9.25 8.37
CA ALA A 107 -7.14 -7.84 8.69
C ALA A 107 -6.00 -7.29 9.56
N MET A 108 -5.62 -8.02 10.63
CA MET A 108 -4.51 -7.65 11.48
C MET A 108 -3.18 -7.59 10.71
N ALA A 109 -2.88 -8.56 9.85
CA ALA A 109 -1.68 -8.57 9.04
C ALA A 109 -1.60 -7.34 8.11
N CYS A 110 -2.72 -6.97 7.46
CA CYS A 110 -2.79 -5.77 6.62
C CYS A 110 -2.57 -4.49 7.45
N LEU A 111 -3.23 -4.36 8.59
CA LEU A 111 -3.09 -3.20 9.47
C LEU A 111 -1.68 -3.07 10.04
N MET A 112 -1.05 -4.19 10.45
CA MET A 112 0.34 -4.21 10.93
C MET A 112 1.35 -3.77 9.87
N SER A 113 1.05 -3.99 8.58
CA SER A 113 1.84 -3.43 7.50
C SER A 113 1.63 -1.92 7.31
N GLY A 114 0.73 -1.31 8.09
CA GLY A 114 0.31 0.10 7.99
C GLY A 114 -0.70 0.35 6.86
N GLY A 115 -1.32 -0.68 6.28
CA GLY A 115 -2.39 -0.56 5.29
C GLY A 115 -3.73 -0.22 5.92
N GLY A 116 -4.60 0.46 5.16
CA GLY A 116 -6.02 0.53 5.48
C GLY A 116 -6.73 -0.75 5.04
N ILE A 117 -7.86 -1.06 5.66
CA ILE A 117 -8.70 -2.18 5.26
C ILE A 117 -10.14 -1.74 5.03
N GLY A 118 -10.79 -2.37 4.06
CA GLY A 118 -12.23 -2.47 3.94
C GLY A 118 -12.64 -3.93 4.06
N VAL A 119 -13.79 -4.21 4.65
CA VAL A 119 -14.28 -5.59 4.81
C VAL A 119 -15.68 -5.71 4.23
N ASP A 120 -15.83 -6.68 3.33
CA ASP A 120 -17.15 -7.06 2.81
C ASP A 120 -17.80 -8.09 3.74
N TYR A 121 -18.86 -7.67 4.42
CA TYR A 121 -19.64 -8.49 5.34
C TYR A 121 -20.90 -9.11 4.71
N SER A 122 -21.08 -8.98 3.42
CA SER A 122 -22.32 -9.35 2.72
C SER A 122 -22.70 -10.83 2.85
N ILE A 123 -21.72 -11.70 3.05
CA ILE A 123 -21.96 -13.15 3.20
C ILE A 123 -22.52 -13.54 4.58
N LEU A 124 -22.35 -12.68 5.59
CA LEU A 124 -22.85 -12.97 6.92
C LEU A 124 -24.36 -13.02 6.98
N ARG A 125 -24.86 -14.03 7.66
CA ARG A 125 -26.28 -14.12 7.97
C ARG A 125 -26.73 -12.94 8.83
N PRO A 126 -27.96 -12.45 8.64
CA PRO A 126 -28.50 -11.35 9.42
C PRO A 126 -28.71 -11.73 10.90
N SER A 127 -28.78 -10.73 11.76
CA SER A 127 -29.16 -10.91 13.16
C SER A 127 -30.52 -11.61 13.26
N GLY A 128 -30.64 -12.53 14.21
CA GLY A 128 -31.85 -13.33 14.43
C GLY A 128 -31.91 -14.62 13.60
N SER A 129 -30.99 -14.88 12.69
CA SER A 129 -30.95 -16.17 11.97
C SER A 129 -30.58 -17.30 12.92
N ALA A 130 -31.21 -18.47 12.74
CA ALA A 130 -30.94 -19.66 13.55
C ALA A 130 -29.52 -20.19 13.37
N LEU A 131 -28.87 -20.57 14.48
CA LEU A 131 -27.56 -21.19 14.50
C LEU A 131 -27.73 -22.73 14.60
N SER A 132 -27.40 -23.42 13.50
CA SER A 132 -27.64 -24.88 13.40
C SER A 132 -26.68 -25.71 14.26
N ARG A 133 -25.42 -25.26 14.47
CA ARG A 133 -24.39 -26.04 15.19
C ARG A 133 -24.39 -25.81 16.70
N THR A 134 -24.74 -24.59 17.15
CA THR A 134 -24.62 -24.20 18.56
C THR A 134 -25.98 -23.94 19.23
N GLY A 135 -27.03 -23.89 18.44
CA GLY A 135 -28.34 -23.37 18.89
C GLY A 135 -28.32 -21.87 19.14
N GLY A 136 -29.49 -21.28 19.33
CA GLY A 136 -29.63 -19.85 19.52
C GLY A 136 -29.71 -19.06 18.20
N LEU A 137 -29.49 -17.77 18.28
CA LEU A 137 -29.64 -16.83 17.18
C LEU A 137 -28.32 -16.10 16.88
N ALA A 138 -28.11 -15.82 15.60
CA ALA A 138 -26.97 -15.04 15.13
C ALA A 138 -27.07 -13.58 15.60
N SER A 139 -25.92 -12.99 15.95
CA SER A 139 -25.82 -11.58 16.29
C SER A 139 -25.77 -10.64 15.07
N GLY A 140 -25.51 -11.21 13.88
CA GLY A 140 -25.25 -10.45 12.66
C GLY A 140 -23.83 -9.87 12.59
N PRO A 141 -23.54 -9.01 11.60
CA PRO A 141 -22.19 -8.49 11.36
C PRO A 141 -21.74 -7.43 12.37
N ILE A 142 -22.64 -6.66 12.95
CA ILE A 142 -22.30 -5.47 13.76
C ILE A 142 -21.32 -5.77 14.91
N PRO A 143 -21.48 -6.84 15.71
CA PRO A 143 -20.54 -7.12 16.80
C PRO A 143 -19.11 -7.51 16.33
N LEU A 144 -18.93 -7.77 15.04
CA LEU A 144 -17.62 -8.12 14.46
C LEU A 144 -16.88 -6.92 13.86
N MET A 145 -17.58 -5.81 13.65
CA MET A 145 -17.01 -4.55 13.19
C MET A 145 -16.24 -3.84 14.31
#